data_8d372cb9f9ff6699fe727a4cce604fff
#
_entry.id   8d372cb9f9ff6699fe727a4cce604fff
#
_cell.length_a   1.000
_cell.length_b   1.000
_cell.length_c   1.000
_cell.angle_alpha   90.00
_cell.angle_beta   90.00
_cell.angle_gamma   90.00
#
_symmetry.space_group_name_H-M   'P 1'
#
loop_
_entity.id
_entity.type
_entity.pdbx_description
1 polymer ?
#
loop_
_entity_poly.entity_id
_entity_poly.type
_entity_poly.pdbx_seq_one_letter_code
_entity_poly.pdbx_strand_id
1 'polypeptide(L)'
;MSIGQTLLGLLESGPRHGYDLKRAFDERFGHDRPLAYGQVYSTMARLLKNGLVEVDGIEPGGGPERKRYAITDAGITDVAAWLAQPEKPEPYLQTTLYTKVVLALLTGRSAVDLLDTQRAEHLRLMRELTRRKAGGDLADQLVCDHALFHLEADLRWLELTAARLGQLRAAVVA
;
A
#
# COMPACT_ATOMS: atom_id res chain seq x y z
N MET A 1 1.35 -4.79 1.38
CA MET A 1 2.03 -5.32 0.16
C MET A 1 3.38 -5.90 0.57
N SER A 2 3.68 -7.14 0.16
CA SER A 2 4.97 -7.78 0.44
C SER A 2 6.00 -7.44 -0.64
N ILE A 3 6.99 -6.61 -0.29
CA ILE A 3 8.07 -6.21 -1.21
C ILE A 3 8.82 -7.44 -1.75
N GLY A 4 9.05 -8.45 -0.90
CA GLY A 4 9.78 -9.67 -1.29
C GLY A 4 9.08 -10.42 -2.42
N GLN A 5 7.80 -10.76 -2.26
CA GLN A 5 7.02 -11.45 -3.28
C GLN A 5 6.83 -10.60 -4.54
N THR A 6 6.68 -9.27 -4.38
CA THR A 6 6.58 -8.38 -5.55
C THR A 6 7.88 -8.40 -6.38
N LEU A 7 9.06 -8.31 -5.73
CA LEU A 7 10.34 -8.39 -6.44
C LEU A 7 10.57 -9.78 -7.07
N LEU A 8 10.16 -10.87 -6.38
CA LEU A 8 10.18 -12.22 -6.96
C LEU A 8 9.31 -12.31 -8.21
N GLY A 9 8.08 -11.85 -8.16
CA GLY A 9 7.17 -11.86 -9.31
C GLY A 9 7.70 -11.05 -10.50
N LEU A 10 8.40 -9.94 -10.26
CA LEU A 10 9.06 -9.17 -11.31
C LEU A 10 10.22 -9.94 -11.99
N LEU A 11 10.82 -10.91 -11.29
CA LEU A 11 11.88 -11.77 -11.84
C LEU A 11 11.34 -12.93 -12.68
N GLU A 12 10.05 -13.28 -12.61
CA GLU A 12 9.48 -14.35 -13.45
C GLU A 12 9.57 -14.03 -14.95
N SER A 13 9.60 -12.73 -15.30
CA SER A 13 9.78 -12.30 -16.69
C SER A 13 11.22 -12.34 -17.19
N GLY A 14 12.17 -12.79 -16.37
CA GLY A 14 13.57 -12.96 -16.68
C GLY A 14 14.52 -12.30 -15.66
N PRO A 15 15.82 -12.67 -15.73
CA PRO A 15 16.83 -12.15 -14.82
C PRO A 15 17.01 -10.63 -14.93
N ARG A 16 17.20 -9.95 -13.77
CA ARG A 16 17.33 -8.49 -13.70
C ARG A 16 18.39 -8.04 -12.69
N HIS A 17 18.96 -6.86 -12.93
CA HIS A 17 19.78 -6.17 -11.93
C HIS A 17 18.89 -5.51 -10.87
N GLY A 18 19.44 -5.27 -9.67
CA GLY A 18 18.72 -4.59 -8.58
C GLY A 18 18.20 -3.20 -8.97
N TYR A 19 18.93 -2.49 -9.83
CA TYR A 19 18.49 -1.20 -10.36
C TYR A 19 17.22 -1.34 -11.24
N ASP A 20 17.20 -2.31 -12.14
CA ASP A 20 16.06 -2.55 -13.04
C ASP A 20 14.84 -3.05 -12.28
N LEU A 21 15.05 -3.86 -11.21
CA LEU A 21 14.00 -4.27 -10.29
C LEU A 21 13.37 -3.09 -9.58
N LYS A 22 14.20 -2.17 -9.07
CA LYS A 22 13.70 -0.93 -8.44
C LYS A 22 12.86 -0.13 -9.43
N ARG A 23 13.37 0.12 -10.63
CA ARG A 23 12.66 0.88 -11.66
C ARG A 23 11.33 0.21 -12.01
N ALA A 24 11.34 -1.10 -12.27
CA ALA A 24 10.13 -1.85 -12.60
C ALA A 24 9.11 -1.87 -11.46
N PHE A 25 9.57 -1.86 -10.20
CA PHE A 25 8.71 -1.74 -9.03
C PHE A 25 8.09 -0.35 -8.95
N ASP A 26 8.91 0.70 -9.05
CA ASP A 26 8.45 2.08 -8.90
C ASP A 26 7.46 2.47 -10.00
N GLU A 27 7.70 2.05 -11.24
CA GLU A 27 6.81 2.29 -12.38
C GLU A 27 5.41 1.68 -12.17
N ARG A 28 5.29 0.51 -11.52
CA ARG A 28 4.03 -0.23 -11.39
C ARG A 28 3.35 -0.11 -10.03
N PHE A 29 4.15 0.02 -8.96
CA PHE A 29 3.67 -0.11 -7.58
C PHE A 29 4.13 1.04 -6.68
N GLY A 30 5.07 1.87 -7.13
CA GLY A 30 5.76 2.87 -6.32
C GLY A 30 5.15 4.26 -6.34
N HIS A 31 3.96 4.48 -6.90
CA HIS A 31 3.35 5.81 -7.08
C HIS A 31 3.36 6.66 -5.81
N ASP A 32 3.01 6.09 -4.67
CA ASP A 32 2.95 6.80 -3.39
C ASP A 32 4.18 6.53 -2.50
N ARG A 33 4.91 5.44 -2.75
CA ARG A 33 6.05 5.00 -1.95
C ARG A 33 7.09 4.28 -2.80
N PRO A 34 7.95 5.01 -3.50
CA PRO A 34 9.05 4.41 -4.25
C PRO A 34 10.01 3.69 -3.31
N LEU A 35 10.60 2.58 -3.77
CA LEU A 35 11.56 1.82 -2.97
C LEU A 35 12.91 2.55 -2.88
N ALA A 36 13.49 2.57 -1.69
CA ALA A 36 14.89 2.94 -1.56
C ALA A 36 15.81 1.83 -2.11
N TYR A 37 16.95 2.19 -2.71
CA TYR A 37 17.94 1.21 -3.19
C TYR A 37 18.37 0.22 -2.11
N GLY A 38 18.65 0.72 -0.90
CA GLY A 38 19.01 -0.13 0.24
C GLY A 38 17.94 -1.18 0.56
N GLN A 39 16.67 -0.84 0.38
CA GLN A 39 15.54 -1.76 0.58
C GLN A 39 15.51 -2.88 -0.47
N VAL A 40 15.79 -2.55 -1.73
CA VAL A 40 15.89 -3.55 -2.80
C VAL A 40 17.04 -4.50 -2.51
N TYR A 41 18.25 -3.99 -2.26
CA TYR A 41 19.42 -4.83 -2.03
C TYR A 41 19.33 -5.69 -0.77
N SER A 42 18.80 -5.15 0.33
CA SER A 42 18.58 -5.93 1.55
C SER A 42 17.51 -7.02 1.35
N THR A 43 16.47 -6.74 0.57
CA THR A 43 15.46 -7.74 0.21
C THR A 43 16.05 -8.83 -0.68
N MET A 44 16.81 -8.47 -1.73
CA MET A 44 17.46 -9.43 -2.61
C MET A 44 18.47 -10.30 -1.86
N ALA A 45 19.26 -9.74 -0.94
CA ALA A 45 20.18 -10.52 -0.09
C ALA A 45 19.43 -11.56 0.78
N ARG A 46 18.27 -11.18 1.33
CA ARG A 46 17.42 -12.10 2.10
C ARG A 46 16.83 -13.20 1.22
N LEU A 47 16.34 -12.86 0.03
CA LEU A 47 15.77 -13.83 -0.91
C LEU A 47 16.85 -14.82 -1.40
N LEU A 48 18.08 -14.34 -1.65
CA LEU A 48 19.22 -15.16 -2.01
C LEU A 48 19.59 -16.13 -0.87
N LYS A 49 19.63 -15.63 0.38
CA LYS A 49 19.87 -16.46 1.57
C LYS A 49 18.82 -17.57 1.74
N ASN A 50 17.58 -17.28 1.35
CA ASN A 50 16.47 -18.23 1.44
C ASN A 50 16.36 -19.16 0.22
N GLY A 51 17.25 -19.05 -0.76
CA GLY A 51 17.24 -19.87 -1.98
C GLY A 51 16.09 -19.58 -2.95
N LEU A 52 15.41 -18.43 -2.80
CA LEU A 52 14.29 -18.03 -3.66
C LEU A 52 14.75 -17.31 -4.93
N VAL A 53 15.98 -16.79 -4.91
CA VAL A 53 16.69 -16.24 -6.07
C VAL A 53 18.12 -16.75 -6.09
N GLU A 54 18.76 -16.70 -7.26
CA GLU A 54 20.17 -16.97 -7.45
C GLU A 54 20.85 -15.83 -8.22
N VAL A 55 22.18 -15.83 -8.23
CA VAL A 55 22.97 -14.88 -9.03
C VAL A 55 23.21 -15.51 -10.40
N ASP A 56 22.54 -15.00 -11.41
CA ASP A 56 22.64 -15.47 -12.82
C ASP A 56 23.85 -14.89 -13.55
N GLY A 57 24.47 -13.85 -13.03
CA GLY A 57 25.66 -13.24 -13.59
C GLY A 57 26.17 -12.06 -12.78
N ILE A 58 27.47 -11.81 -12.95
CA ILE A 58 28.14 -10.63 -12.38
C ILE A 58 28.74 -9.86 -13.55
N GLU A 59 28.27 -8.64 -13.79
CA GLU A 59 28.83 -7.77 -14.82
C GLU A 59 29.91 -6.87 -14.23
N PRO A 60 31.13 -6.89 -14.79
CA PRO A 60 32.16 -5.95 -14.42
C PRO A 60 31.74 -4.54 -14.86
N GLY A 61 31.60 -3.63 -13.92
CA GLY A 61 31.30 -2.22 -14.18
C GLY A 61 32.39 -1.31 -13.61
N GLY A 62 32.45 -0.06 -14.05
CA GLY A 62 33.35 0.97 -13.49
C GLY A 62 32.99 1.40 -12.06
N GLY A 63 32.33 0.53 -11.27
CA GLY A 63 31.86 0.73 -9.91
C GLY A 63 31.60 -0.63 -9.21
N PRO A 64 30.81 -0.68 -8.13
CA PRO A 64 30.49 -1.91 -7.43
C PRO A 64 29.92 -2.97 -8.38
N GLU A 65 30.29 -4.25 -8.15
CA GLU A 65 29.81 -5.40 -8.94
C GLU A 65 28.28 -5.37 -9.12
N ARG A 66 27.84 -5.45 -10.38
CA ARG A 66 26.42 -5.46 -10.72
C ARG A 66 25.93 -6.91 -10.81
N LYS A 67 25.32 -7.39 -9.74
CA LYS A 67 24.71 -8.72 -9.68
C LYS A 67 23.39 -8.73 -10.46
N ARG A 68 23.25 -9.69 -11.36
CA ARG A 68 21.98 -10.02 -12.00
C ARG A 68 21.35 -11.18 -11.25
N TYR A 69 20.08 -11.06 -10.89
CA TYR A 69 19.34 -12.04 -10.11
C TYR A 69 18.33 -12.75 -11.00
N ALA A 70 18.22 -14.07 -10.83
CA ALA A 70 17.19 -14.91 -11.40
C ALA A 70 16.34 -15.52 -10.29
N ILE A 71 15.06 -15.76 -10.55
CA ILE A 71 14.17 -16.48 -9.64
C ILE A 71 14.45 -17.98 -9.77
N THR A 72 14.39 -18.71 -8.65
CA THR A 72 14.49 -20.17 -8.62
C THR A 72 13.09 -20.82 -8.68
N ASP A 73 13.01 -22.13 -8.89
CA ASP A 73 11.75 -22.90 -8.83
C ASP A 73 11.08 -22.75 -7.46
N ALA A 74 11.86 -22.69 -6.37
CA ALA A 74 11.37 -22.41 -5.03
C ALA A 74 10.77 -21.01 -4.95
N GLY A 75 11.40 -20.01 -5.58
CA GLY A 75 10.89 -18.64 -5.66
C GLY A 75 9.58 -18.55 -6.45
N ILE A 76 9.45 -19.25 -7.57
CA ILE A 76 8.21 -19.34 -8.36
C ILE A 76 7.09 -19.95 -7.51
N THR A 77 7.39 -21.03 -6.79
CA THR A 77 6.42 -21.67 -5.88
C THR A 77 5.97 -20.73 -4.77
N ASP A 78 6.89 -19.96 -4.16
CA ASP A 78 6.58 -18.98 -3.10
C ASP A 78 5.67 -17.86 -3.61
N VAL A 79 5.95 -17.31 -4.79
CA VAL A 79 5.09 -16.30 -5.43
C VAL A 79 3.71 -16.85 -5.73
N ALA A 80 3.63 -18.06 -6.32
CA ALA A 80 2.36 -18.69 -6.64
C ALA A 80 1.50 -18.92 -5.39
N ALA A 81 2.11 -19.40 -4.31
CA ALA A 81 1.43 -19.60 -3.04
C ALA A 81 0.91 -18.27 -2.45
N TRP A 82 1.73 -17.20 -2.50
CA TRP A 82 1.33 -15.88 -2.03
C TRP A 82 0.17 -15.28 -2.85
N LEU A 83 0.22 -15.39 -4.18
CA LEU A 83 -0.85 -14.91 -5.06
C LEU A 83 -2.19 -15.64 -4.83
N ALA A 84 -2.14 -16.90 -4.43
CA ALA A 84 -3.33 -17.71 -4.13
C ALA A 84 -3.98 -17.38 -2.78
N GLN A 85 -3.27 -16.68 -1.87
CA GLN A 85 -3.79 -16.32 -0.55
C GLN A 85 -4.69 -15.08 -0.63
N PRO A 86 -5.94 -15.14 -0.12
CA PRO A 86 -6.77 -13.94 -0.02
C PRO A 86 -6.20 -12.99 1.04
N GLU A 87 -6.21 -11.69 0.75
CA GLU A 87 -5.89 -10.67 1.74
C GLU A 87 -7.03 -10.49 2.72
N LYS A 88 -6.70 -10.34 4.02
CA LYS A 88 -7.71 -10.06 5.05
C LYS A 88 -8.22 -8.63 4.88
N PRO A 89 -9.56 -8.43 4.83
CA PRO A 89 -10.12 -7.09 4.95
C PRO A 89 -9.75 -6.49 6.31
N GLU A 90 -9.08 -5.35 6.31
CA GLU A 90 -8.70 -4.66 7.55
C GLU A 90 -9.26 -3.23 7.59
N PRO A 91 -9.96 -2.83 8.65
CA PRO A 91 -10.53 -1.49 8.81
C PRO A 91 -9.47 -0.49 9.33
N TYR A 92 -8.43 -0.23 8.55
CA TYR A 92 -7.27 0.56 8.99
C TYR A 92 -7.59 1.97 9.49
N LEU A 93 -8.45 2.67 8.79
CA LEU A 93 -8.74 4.07 9.13
C LEU A 93 -9.76 4.21 10.25
N GLN A 94 -10.76 3.33 10.28
CA GLN A 94 -11.89 3.40 11.22
C GLN A 94 -11.46 3.38 12.68
N THR A 95 -10.44 2.56 13.03
CA THR A 95 -9.93 2.49 14.40
C THR A 95 -9.34 3.83 14.86
N THR A 96 -8.53 4.49 14.02
CA THR A 96 -7.91 5.78 14.34
C THR A 96 -8.96 6.89 14.47
N LEU A 97 -9.90 6.94 13.52
CA LEU A 97 -10.98 7.95 13.55
C LEU A 97 -11.91 7.76 14.74
N TYR A 98 -12.31 6.52 15.02
CA TYR A 98 -13.11 6.21 16.22
C TYR A 98 -12.41 6.65 17.50
N THR A 99 -11.11 6.34 17.65
CA THR A 99 -10.33 6.78 18.81
C THR A 99 -10.31 8.30 18.94
N LYS A 100 -10.10 9.03 17.84
CA LYS A 100 -10.11 10.50 17.84
C LYS A 100 -11.47 11.07 18.22
N VAL A 101 -12.58 10.50 17.71
CA VAL A 101 -13.95 10.93 18.04
C VAL A 101 -14.23 10.71 19.52
N VAL A 102 -13.93 9.54 20.06
CA VAL A 102 -14.12 9.22 21.48
C VAL A 102 -13.30 10.17 22.36
N LEU A 103 -12.03 10.39 22.03
CA LEU A 103 -11.16 11.31 22.77
C LEU A 103 -11.68 12.76 22.70
N ALA A 104 -12.21 13.21 21.57
CA ALA A 104 -12.83 14.53 21.45
C ALA A 104 -14.03 14.67 22.40
N LEU A 105 -14.90 13.65 22.46
CA LEU A 105 -16.05 13.64 23.37
C LEU A 105 -15.63 13.64 24.84
N LEU A 106 -14.66 12.80 25.21
CA LEU A 106 -14.16 12.70 26.59
C LEU A 106 -13.46 14.00 27.06
N THR A 107 -12.81 14.70 26.14
CA THR A 107 -12.05 15.92 26.47
C THR A 107 -12.84 17.21 26.22
N GLY A 108 -14.14 17.12 25.92
CA GLY A 108 -15.01 18.28 25.66
C GLY A 108 -14.69 19.02 24.35
N ARG A 109 -13.92 18.43 23.46
CA ARG A 109 -13.63 19.01 22.13
C ARG A 109 -14.78 18.73 21.16
N SER A 110 -14.86 19.53 20.09
CA SER A 110 -15.87 19.34 19.04
C SER A 110 -15.56 18.09 18.19
N ALA A 111 -16.32 17.03 18.42
CA ALA A 111 -16.27 15.84 17.56
C ALA A 111 -16.91 16.12 16.19
N VAL A 112 -17.83 17.10 16.10
CA VAL A 112 -18.43 17.53 14.82
C VAL A 112 -17.35 18.12 13.91
N ASP A 113 -16.59 19.12 14.41
CA ASP A 113 -15.53 19.77 13.62
C ASP A 113 -14.45 18.77 13.17
N LEU A 114 -14.14 17.78 14.01
CA LEU A 114 -13.22 16.69 13.65
C LEU A 114 -13.76 15.87 12.46
N LEU A 115 -15.03 15.47 12.51
CA LEU A 115 -15.67 14.69 11.44
C LEU A 115 -15.80 15.52 10.15
N ASP A 116 -16.15 16.81 10.24
CA ASP A 116 -16.25 17.71 9.11
C ASP A 116 -14.89 17.95 8.45
N THR A 117 -13.84 18.15 9.25
CA THR A 117 -12.46 18.27 8.76
C THR A 117 -12.03 17.00 8.02
N GLN A 118 -12.31 15.83 8.61
CA GLN A 118 -11.97 14.54 7.99
C GLN A 118 -12.77 14.32 6.68
N ARG A 119 -14.05 14.68 6.66
CA ARG A 119 -14.90 14.63 5.47
C ARG A 119 -14.35 15.51 4.34
N ALA A 120 -13.95 16.74 4.66
CA ALA A 120 -13.36 17.66 3.68
C ALA A 120 -12.10 17.07 3.02
N GLU A 121 -11.25 16.41 3.81
CA GLU A 121 -10.04 15.74 3.31
C GLU A 121 -10.36 14.56 2.39
N HIS A 122 -11.34 13.70 2.75
CA HIS A 122 -11.79 12.60 1.90
C HIS A 122 -12.30 13.12 0.54
N LEU A 123 -13.13 14.16 0.55
CA LEU A 123 -13.65 14.78 -0.68
C LEU A 123 -12.53 15.42 -1.51
N ARG A 124 -11.49 15.97 -0.88
CA ARG A 124 -10.32 16.50 -1.59
C ARG A 124 -9.59 15.37 -2.32
N LEU A 125 -9.29 14.27 -1.61
CA LEU A 125 -8.62 13.09 -2.18
C LEU A 125 -9.45 12.44 -3.29
N MET A 126 -10.77 12.32 -3.13
CA MET A 126 -11.64 11.79 -4.17
C MET A 126 -11.57 12.62 -5.47
N ARG A 127 -11.55 13.95 -5.37
CA ARG A 127 -11.38 14.82 -6.53
C ARG A 127 -10.04 14.62 -7.23
N GLU A 128 -8.96 14.42 -6.47
CA GLU A 128 -7.62 14.14 -7.02
C GLU A 128 -7.59 12.80 -7.74
N LEU A 129 -8.12 11.75 -7.11
CA LEU A 129 -8.18 10.40 -7.71
C LEU A 129 -9.05 10.38 -8.96
N THR A 130 -10.19 11.08 -8.97
CA THR A 130 -11.06 11.19 -10.13
C THR A 130 -10.34 11.87 -11.32
N ARG A 131 -9.57 12.93 -11.04
CA ARG A 131 -8.76 13.59 -12.09
C ARG A 131 -7.66 12.68 -12.61
N ARG A 132 -6.96 11.97 -11.73
CA ARG A 132 -5.92 11.00 -12.12
C ARG A 132 -6.52 9.89 -12.97
N LYS A 133 -7.64 9.32 -12.56
CA LYS A 133 -8.35 8.26 -13.28
C LYS A 133 -8.68 8.67 -14.71
N ALA A 134 -9.14 9.91 -14.94
CA ALA A 134 -9.54 10.40 -16.27
C ALA A 134 -8.38 10.46 -17.27
N GLY A 135 -7.12 10.57 -16.82
CA GLY A 135 -5.93 10.61 -17.68
C GLY A 135 -5.07 9.34 -17.65
N GLY A 136 -5.47 8.33 -16.86
CA GLY A 136 -4.69 7.11 -16.64
C GLY A 136 -5.04 5.97 -17.60
N ASP A 137 -4.11 5.01 -17.72
CA ASP A 137 -4.37 3.73 -18.38
C ASP A 137 -5.30 2.84 -17.53
N LEU A 138 -5.62 1.62 -18.00
CA LEU A 138 -6.53 0.71 -17.29
C LEU A 138 -5.99 0.32 -15.90
N ALA A 139 -4.68 0.14 -15.76
CA ALA A 139 -4.08 -0.21 -14.47
C ALA A 139 -4.23 0.95 -13.48
N ASP A 140 -3.95 2.18 -13.90
CA ASP A 140 -4.17 3.40 -13.11
C ASP A 140 -5.65 3.60 -12.74
N GLN A 141 -6.57 3.35 -13.70
CA GLN A 141 -8.02 3.44 -13.45
C GLN A 141 -8.45 2.46 -12.34
N LEU A 142 -8.01 1.19 -12.40
CA LEU A 142 -8.34 0.19 -11.39
C LEU A 142 -7.79 0.54 -10.00
N VAL A 143 -6.56 1.07 -9.93
CA VAL A 143 -5.96 1.54 -8.67
C VAL A 143 -6.76 2.72 -8.09
N CYS A 144 -7.14 3.67 -8.94
CA CYS A 144 -7.96 4.81 -8.51
C CYS A 144 -9.36 4.37 -8.06
N ASP A 145 -10.00 3.42 -8.76
CA ASP A 145 -11.32 2.91 -8.38
C ASP A 145 -11.29 2.21 -7.03
N HIS A 146 -10.28 1.37 -6.78
CA HIS A 146 -10.11 0.73 -5.47
C HIS A 146 -10.00 1.78 -4.35
N ALA A 147 -9.18 2.82 -4.54
CA ALA A 147 -9.02 3.88 -3.55
C ALA A 147 -10.31 4.71 -3.37
N LEU A 148 -11.05 5.01 -4.45
CA LEU A 148 -12.33 5.73 -4.41
C LEU A 148 -13.37 4.94 -3.61
N PHE A 149 -13.52 3.63 -3.82
CA PHE A 149 -14.45 2.80 -3.07
C PHE A 149 -14.14 2.76 -1.57
N HIS A 150 -12.88 2.74 -1.17
CA HIS A 150 -12.49 2.86 0.23
C HIS A 150 -12.87 4.21 0.83
N LEU A 151 -12.60 5.32 0.11
CA LEU A 151 -12.98 6.66 0.56
C LEU A 151 -14.49 6.83 0.68
N GLU A 152 -15.27 6.23 -0.22
CA GLU A 152 -16.75 6.21 -0.14
C GLU A 152 -17.23 5.45 1.10
N ALA A 153 -16.63 4.31 1.41
CA ALA A 153 -16.96 3.55 2.62
C ALA A 153 -16.65 4.35 3.89
N ASP A 154 -15.50 5.02 3.93
CA ASP A 154 -15.12 5.90 5.04
C ASP A 154 -16.08 7.09 5.20
N LEU A 155 -16.48 7.74 4.10
CA LEU A 155 -17.47 8.82 4.15
C LEU A 155 -18.80 8.36 4.71
N ARG A 156 -19.30 7.19 4.33
CA ARG A 156 -20.53 6.61 4.90
C ARG A 156 -20.39 6.37 6.40
N TRP A 157 -19.24 5.91 6.85
CA TRP A 157 -18.96 5.72 8.28
C TRP A 157 -18.92 7.05 9.03
N LEU A 158 -18.30 8.11 8.46
CA LEU A 158 -18.26 9.47 9.02
C LEU A 158 -19.68 10.03 9.21
N GLU A 159 -20.53 9.89 8.19
CA GLU A 159 -21.93 10.34 8.22
C GLU A 159 -22.74 9.60 9.29
N LEU A 160 -22.60 8.27 9.35
CA LEU A 160 -23.25 7.45 10.36
C LEU A 160 -22.81 7.82 11.78
N THR A 161 -21.52 8.08 11.96
CA THR A 161 -20.94 8.47 13.24
C THR A 161 -21.44 9.85 13.66
N ALA A 162 -21.45 10.82 12.73
CA ALA A 162 -22.00 12.16 12.96
C ALA A 162 -23.46 12.11 13.41
N ALA A 163 -24.29 11.30 12.74
CA ALA A 163 -25.70 11.13 13.10
C ALA A 163 -25.90 10.50 14.48
N ARG A 164 -24.92 9.78 15.02
CA ARG A 164 -24.99 9.07 16.30
C ARG A 164 -24.13 9.67 17.42
N LEU A 165 -23.54 10.84 17.22
CA LEU A 165 -22.67 11.49 18.21
C LEU A 165 -23.34 11.67 19.58
N GLY A 166 -24.62 12.03 19.61
CA GLY A 166 -25.37 12.18 20.87
C GLY A 166 -25.48 10.86 21.66
N GLN A 167 -25.77 9.74 20.96
CA GLN A 167 -25.81 8.41 21.55
C GLN A 167 -24.43 7.94 22.03
N LEU A 168 -23.40 8.18 21.20
CA LEU A 168 -22.03 7.84 21.55
C LEU A 168 -21.54 8.64 22.76
N ARG A 169 -21.86 9.94 22.82
CA ARG A 169 -21.53 10.79 23.98
C ARG A 169 -22.14 10.24 25.26
N ALA A 170 -23.42 9.90 25.25
CA ALA A 170 -24.08 9.32 26.41
C ALA A 170 -23.44 7.98 26.86
N ALA A 171 -22.91 7.18 25.91
CA ALA A 171 -22.28 5.90 26.22
C ALA A 171 -20.84 6.00 26.75
N VAL A 172 -20.08 7.05 26.39
CA VAL A 172 -18.65 7.16 26.74
C VAL A 172 -18.34 8.19 27.82
N VAL A 173 -19.27 9.10 28.14
CA VAL A 173 -19.13 10.16 29.15
C VAL A 173 -19.93 9.86 30.41
N ALA A 174 -20.80 8.82 30.38
CA ALA A 174 -21.52 8.31 31.55
C ALA A 174 -20.55 7.64 32.52
#